data_ea56600e9a38373f5dab82bb53cf972e
#
_entry.id   ea56600e9a38373f5dab82bb53cf972e
#
_cell.length_a   1.000
_cell.length_b   1.000
_cell.length_c   1.000
_cell.angle_alpha   90.00
_cell.angle_beta   90.00
_cell.angle_gamma   90.00
#
_symmetry.space_group_name_H-M   'P 1'
#
loop_
_entity.id
_entity.type
_entity.pdbx_description
1 polymer ?
#
loop_
_entity_poly.entity_id
_entity_poly.type
_entity_poly.pdbx_seq_one_letter_code
_entity_poly.pdbx_strand_id
1 'polypeptide(L)'
;KGARHSHGAQVFPAGASVQVAGMNDQGISINGYPLFHVAGVLPASLASLSAGVEVIIPTTSLLRNKEVLANYWKLVEKYRPTSLSAVPTVLAALANVPLDGADISSIGYCRTGAAVLSPELAARFERLFGLHVHESLGMTEMAGISTITPPGVDGPAGCVGFPLPYMQMRIVALDESGNASDRDLPPGEQGMVLFKSPNLFSGFVDPADNAKAFTADGWLATGDLGWIDGDGRLNLSGRSKDLIIRSGHNIDPKVIEDALGAHPAVQLCAAVGAPDAYAGELPVVFATLVPGASATEDELLAFTAARVDEAPAKPKSVIVIENMPMTNVGKIYKPELRAMAASRVVAAAVAQVCGELGMDAAARPRVGHEGERLVEVRIDAAAAGALAAALQQRIEAALAPLPFKTRVLTG
;
A
#
# COMPACT_ATOMS: atom_id res chain seq x y z
N LYS A 1 -8.98 -9.84 9.62
CA LYS A 1 -9.04 -11.31 9.63
C LYS A 1 -8.01 -11.85 10.63
N GLY A 2 -8.39 -12.80 11.48
CA GLY A 2 -7.44 -13.50 12.36
C GLY A 2 -6.78 -14.65 11.60
N ALA A 3 -5.44 -14.69 11.55
CA ALA A 3 -4.66 -15.77 10.95
C ALA A 3 -4.12 -16.70 12.05
N ARG A 4 -4.24 -18.02 11.86
CA ARG A 4 -3.76 -19.03 12.82
C ARG A 4 -2.38 -19.50 12.41
N HIS A 5 -1.40 -19.40 13.31
CA HIS A 5 -0.03 -19.85 13.07
C HIS A 5 0.35 -20.99 14.01
N SER A 6 1.05 -21.99 13.46
CA SER A 6 1.79 -22.94 14.29
C SER A 6 3.12 -22.34 14.77
N HIS A 7 3.70 -22.85 15.84
CA HIS A 7 5.05 -22.47 16.27
C HIS A 7 6.09 -22.73 15.16
N GLY A 8 5.98 -23.85 14.45
CA GLY A 8 6.87 -24.17 13.33
C GLY A 8 6.81 -23.13 12.22
N ALA A 9 5.60 -22.67 11.86
CA ALA A 9 5.41 -21.61 10.86
C ALA A 9 6.05 -20.28 11.28
N GLN A 10 6.15 -20.00 12.57
CA GLN A 10 6.78 -18.77 13.08
C GLN A 10 8.31 -18.88 13.18
N VAL A 11 8.82 -20.02 13.62
CA VAL A 11 10.27 -20.25 13.83
C VAL A 11 11.00 -20.38 12.49
N PHE A 12 10.38 -21.01 11.51
CA PHE A 12 10.98 -21.26 10.20
C PHE A 12 11.48 -19.97 9.50
N PRO A 13 10.64 -18.93 9.25
CA PRO A 13 11.10 -17.72 8.56
C PRO A 13 12.08 -16.91 9.43
N ALA A 14 12.03 -17.03 10.74
CA ALA A 14 13.02 -16.40 11.61
C ALA A 14 14.42 -16.99 11.34
N GLY A 15 14.58 -18.33 11.41
CA GLY A 15 15.84 -18.99 11.14
C GLY A 15 16.33 -18.83 9.69
N ALA A 16 15.43 -18.94 8.72
CA ALA A 16 15.78 -18.78 7.30
C ALA A 16 16.23 -17.34 6.98
N SER A 17 15.58 -16.32 7.53
CA SER A 17 15.98 -14.92 7.31
C SER A 17 17.31 -14.58 7.97
N VAL A 18 17.64 -15.18 9.12
CA VAL A 18 18.96 -15.05 9.77
C VAL A 18 20.07 -15.50 8.81
N GLN A 19 19.90 -16.68 8.19
CA GLN A 19 20.87 -17.23 7.27
C GLN A 19 21.04 -16.37 6.01
N VAL A 20 19.92 -15.96 5.38
CA VAL A 20 19.95 -15.19 4.14
C VAL A 20 20.47 -13.76 4.36
N ALA A 21 20.12 -13.13 5.49
CA ALA A 21 20.58 -11.78 5.81
C ALA A 21 21.97 -11.75 6.48
N GLY A 22 22.59 -12.90 6.78
CA GLY A 22 23.88 -12.97 7.44
C GLY A 22 23.89 -12.40 8.87
N MET A 23 22.75 -12.47 9.57
CA MET A 23 22.61 -11.94 10.94
C MET A 23 23.49 -12.70 11.92
N ASN A 24 24.11 -11.98 12.85
CA ASN A 24 24.96 -12.55 13.90
C ASN A 24 24.94 -11.69 15.17
N ASP A 25 25.64 -12.13 16.21
CA ASP A 25 25.72 -11.51 17.54
C ASP A 25 26.44 -10.16 17.60
N GLN A 26 27.04 -9.73 16.49
CA GLN A 26 27.62 -8.38 16.38
C GLN A 26 26.59 -7.37 15.85
N GLY A 27 25.39 -7.83 15.48
CA GLY A 27 24.35 -7.00 14.92
C GLY A 27 23.65 -6.16 16.00
N ILE A 28 23.30 -4.94 15.63
CA ILE A 28 22.41 -4.04 16.40
C ILE A 28 21.31 -3.57 15.47
N SER A 29 20.06 -3.59 15.93
CA SER A 29 18.92 -3.08 15.17
C SER A 29 18.04 -2.17 16.01
N ILE A 30 17.51 -1.11 15.39
CA ILE A 30 16.42 -0.31 15.96
C ILE A 30 15.13 -0.84 15.35
N ASN A 31 14.23 -1.44 16.16
CA ASN A 31 13.00 -1.99 15.62
C ASN A 31 12.08 -0.87 15.11
N GLY A 32 11.79 -0.90 13.80
CA GLY A 32 10.92 0.05 13.12
C GLY A 32 9.46 -0.43 12.94
N TYR A 33 9.16 -1.69 13.29
CA TYR A 33 7.84 -2.29 13.05
C TYR A 33 7.05 -2.50 14.34
N PRO A 34 5.72 -2.22 14.35
CA PRO A 34 4.88 -2.39 15.54
C PRO A 34 4.91 -3.82 16.09
N LEU A 35 5.08 -3.98 17.42
CA LEU A 35 5.14 -5.29 18.08
C LEU A 35 3.81 -6.05 18.13
N PHE A 36 2.71 -5.44 17.73
CA PHE A 36 1.42 -6.10 17.54
C PHE A 36 1.24 -6.63 16.09
N HIS A 37 2.21 -6.40 15.22
CA HIS A 37 2.21 -6.85 13.84
C HIS A 37 3.26 -7.92 13.62
N VAL A 38 2.98 -8.88 12.73
CA VAL A 38 3.85 -10.01 12.42
C VAL A 38 5.29 -9.58 12.07
N ALA A 39 5.45 -8.47 11.33
CA ALA A 39 6.77 -7.95 10.95
C ALA A 39 7.60 -7.50 12.16
N GLY A 40 6.97 -6.91 13.18
CA GLY A 40 7.64 -6.47 14.40
C GLY A 40 8.01 -7.63 15.32
N VAL A 41 7.12 -8.63 15.44
CA VAL A 41 7.34 -9.78 16.34
C VAL A 41 8.34 -10.77 15.76
N LEU A 42 8.17 -11.15 14.49
CA LEU A 42 8.93 -12.28 13.91
C LEU A 42 10.22 -11.82 13.23
N PRO A 43 10.22 -11.17 12.06
CA PRO A 43 11.48 -10.81 11.40
C PRO A 43 12.29 -9.73 12.13
N ALA A 44 11.64 -8.75 12.77
CA ALA A 44 12.36 -7.67 13.46
C ALA A 44 12.76 -8.00 14.90
N SER A 45 12.12 -8.97 15.55
CA SER A 45 12.44 -9.35 16.94
C SER A 45 12.91 -10.80 17.03
N LEU A 46 12.07 -11.79 16.75
CA LEU A 46 12.42 -13.20 16.94
C LEU A 46 13.65 -13.62 16.12
N ALA A 47 13.73 -13.23 14.85
CA ALA A 47 14.89 -13.51 14.00
C ALA A 47 16.15 -12.84 14.56
N SER A 48 16.06 -11.54 14.90
CA SER A 48 17.19 -10.78 15.45
C SER A 48 17.69 -11.42 16.78
N LEU A 49 16.79 -11.66 17.72
CA LEU A 49 17.14 -12.28 19.00
C LEU A 49 17.71 -13.69 18.87
N SER A 50 17.19 -14.49 17.92
CA SER A 50 17.71 -15.83 17.67
C SER A 50 19.13 -15.86 17.10
N ALA A 51 19.56 -14.77 16.47
CA ALA A 51 20.91 -14.56 15.98
C ALA A 51 21.84 -13.87 16.97
N GLY A 52 21.35 -13.49 18.17
CA GLY A 52 22.10 -12.73 19.16
C GLY A 52 22.17 -11.23 18.89
N VAL A 53 21.42 -10.70 17.89
CA VAL A 53 21.35 -9.28 17.56
C VAL A 53 20.72 -8.50 18.70
N GLU A 54 21.36 -7.39 19.12
CA GLU A 54 20.78 -6.45 20.06
C GLU A 54 19.60 -5.69 19.39
N VAL A 55 18.41 -5.74 20.02
CA VAL A 55 17.22 -5.07 19.51
C VAL A 55 16.84 -3.89 20.38
N ILE A 56 16.94 -2.69 19.83
CA ILE A 56 16.60 -1.44 20.51
C ILE A 56 15.14 -1.08 20.20
N ILE A 57 14.37 -0.88 21.25
CA ILE A 57 12.97 -0.43 21.18
C ILE A 57 12.92 0.99 21.78
N PRO A 58 12.93 2.04 20.93
CA PRO A 58 13.06 3.42 21.42
C PRO A 58 11.85 3.88 22.25
N THR A 59 10.66 3.45 21.89
CA THR A 59 9.39 3.69 22.61
C THR A 59 8.36 2.63 22.26
N THR A 60 7.23 2.57 22.97
CA THR A 60 6.11 1.68 22.63
C THR A 60 5.46 2.00 21.28
N SER A 61 5.57 3.24 20.81
CA SER A 61 5.07 3.70 19.51
C SER A 61 6.11 3.60 18.39
N LEU A 62 7.35 3.22 18.71
CA LEU A 62 8.48 3.08 17.77
C LEU A 62 8.65 4.32 16.87
N LEU A 63 8.85 4.11 15.57
CA LEU A 63 9.01 5.19 14.59
C LEU A 63 7.72 5.97 14.27
N ARG A 64 6.57 5.64 14.86
CA ARG A 64 5.36 6.47 14.83
C ARG A 64 5.40 7.63 15.83
N ASN A 65 6.30 7.58 16.78
CA ASN A 65 6.55 8.70 17.68
C ASN A 65 7.32 9.78 16.93
N LYS A 66 6.76 11.00 16.86
CA LYS A 66 7.33 12.12 16.10
C LYS A 66 8.70 12.52 16.64
N GLU A 67 8.93 12.44 17.95
CA GLU A 67 10.22 12.76 18.56
C GLU A 67 11.29 11.72 18.21
N VAL A 68 10.93 10.43 18.22
CA VAL A 68 11.84 9.35 17.77
C VAL A 68 12.20 9.55 16.32
N LEU A 69 11.22 9.85 15.47
CA LEU A 69 11.45 10.08 14.04
C LEU A 69 12.35 11.31 13.81
N ALA A 70 12.06 12.43 14.47
CA ALA A 70 12.85 13.66 14.33
C ALA A 70 14.29 13.54 14.83
N ASN A 71 14.57 12.62 15.76
CA ASN A 71 15.90 12.38 16.30
C ASN A 71 16.51 11.05 15.82
N TYR A 72 15.97 10.44 14.77
CA TYR A 72 16.36 9.09 14.37
C TYR A 72 17.85 8.97 14.07
N TRP A 73 18.42 9.91 13.33
CA TRP A 73 19.86 9.86 12.98
C TRP A 73 20.78 10.00 14.19
N LYS A 74 20.36 10.74 15.23
CA LYS A 74 21.07 10.78 16.52
C LYS A 74 20.99 9.45 17.29
N LEU A 75 19.86 8.72 17.16
CA LEU A 75 19.77 7.37 17.71
C LEU A 75 20.69 6.40 16.94
N VAL A 76 20.79 6.55 15.61
CA VAL A 76 21.72 5.77 14.79
C VAL A 76 23.17 6.03 15.22
N GLU A 77 23.59 7.28 15.35
CA GLU A 77 24.93 7.63 15.82
C GLU A 77 25.22 7.05 17.23
N LYS A 78 24.25 7.19 18.16
CA LYS A 78 24.39 6.73 19.55
C LYS A 78 24.49 5.21 19.67
N TYR A 79 23.61 4.48 18.99
CA TYR A 79 23.48 3.04 19.19
C TYR A 79 24.16 2.22 18.11
N ARG A 80 24.60 2.86 17.02
CA ARG A 80 25.34 2.26 15.90
C ARG A 80 24.68 1.00 15.33
N PRO A 81 23.37 1.07 14.97
CA PRO A 81 22.71 -0.09 14.37
C PRO A 81 23.41 -0.50 13.08
N THR A 82 23.52 -1.81 12.86
CA THR A 82 24.14 -2.38 11.66
C THR A 82 23.14 -2.46 10.50
N SER A 83 21.85 -2.33 10.79
CA SER A 83 20.81 -2.32 9.76
C SER A 83 19.72 -1.31 10.08
N LEU A 84 19.09 -0.78 9.00
CA LEU A 84 17.87 0.01 9.03
C LEU A 84 16.76 -0.79 8.38
N SER A 85 15.62 -0.95 9.05
CA SER A 85 14.45 -1.64 8.49
C SER A 85 13.18 -0.89 8.85
N ALA A 86 12.47 -0.38 7.84
CA ALA A 86 11.24 0.40 8.03
C ALA A 86 10.30 0.27 6.82
N VAL A 87 9.02 0.61 7.01
CA VAL A 87 8.07 0.69 5.89
C VAL A 87 8.37 1.92 5.01
N PRO A 88 7.99 1.93 3.71
CA PRO A 88 8.29 3.02 2.78
C PRO A 88 7.87 4.40 3.28
N THR A 89 6.74 4.51 3.94
CA THR A 89 6.24 5.78 4.49
C THR A 89 7.12 6.35 5.61
N VAL A 90 7.76 5.48 6.40
CA VAL A 90 8.76 5.89 7.39
C VAL A 90 10.05 6.30 6.70
N LEU A 91 10.50 5.59 5.66
CA LEU A 91 11.65 6.01 4.85
C LEU A 91 11.41 7.38 4.21
N ALA A 92 10.21 7.63 3.68
CA ALA A 92 9.83 8.94 3.14
C ALA A 92 9.90 10.05 4.20
N ALA A 93 9.47 9.76 5.43
CA ALA A 93 9.57 10.71 6.52
C ALA A 93 11.03 10.94 6.95
N LEU A 94 11.85 9.88 7.06
CA LEU A 94 13.28 9.98 7.38
C LEU A 94 14.07 10.74 6.32
N ALA A 95 13.68 10.64 5.04
CA ALA A 95 14.27 11.41 3.95
C ALA A 95 14.07 12.94 4.10
N ASN A 96 13.19 13.38 4.99
CA ASN A 96 13.00 14.79 5.34
C ASN A 96 13.67 15.19 6.66
N VAL A 97 14.31 14.25 7.38
CA VAL A 97 15.06 14.53 8.60
C VAL A 97 16.53 14.76 8.24
N PRO A 98 17.09 15.95 8.49
CA PRO A 98 18.48 16.21 8.17
C PRO A 98 19.40 15.37 9.08
N LEU A 99 20.57 14.98 8.53
CA LEU A 99 21.60 14.25 9.28
C LEU A 99 22.21 15.12 10.41
N ASP A 100 22.32 16.43 10.17
CA ASP A 100 22.93 17.40 11.09
C ASP A 100 24.33 16.96 11.60
N GLY A 101 25.07 16.25 10.72
CA GLY A 101 26.41 15.74 11.02
C GLY A 101 26.43 14.40 11.76
N ALA A 102 25.28 13.74 11.98
CA ALA A 102 25.24 12.42 12.63
C ALA A 102 25.96 11.35 11.80
N ASP A 103 26.76 10.53 12.47
CA ASP A 103 27.46 9.39 11.86
C ASP A 103 26.52 8.19 11.70
N ILE A 104 26.18 7.88 10.43
CA ILE A 104 25.36 6.74 10.05
C ILE A 104 26.14 5.58 9.43
N SER A 105 27.48 5.65 9.45
CA SER A 105 28.38 4.66 8.80
C SER A 105 28.25 3.24 9.33
N SER A 106 27.60 3.05 10.46
CA SER A 106 27.33 1.72 11.01
C SER A 106 26.28 0.94 10.24
N ILE A 107 25.40 1.62 9.45
CA ILE A 107 24.34 0.98 8.68
C ILE A 107 24.94 0.34 7.42
N GLY A 108 25.13 -0.96 7.42
CA GLY A 108 25.60 -1.72 6.27
C GLY A 108 24.47 -2.31 5.42
N TYR A 109 23.23 -2.30 5.91
CA TYR A 109 22.08 -2.87 5.20
C TYR A 109 20.78 -2.08 5.48
N CYS A 110 20.17 -1.55 4.43
CA CYS A 110 18.88 -0.87 4.54
C CYS A 110 17.80 -1.70 3.84
N ARG A 111 16.69 -1.97 4.53
CA ARG A 111 15.59 -2.79 4.01
C ARG A 111 14.23 -2.15 4.25
N THR A 112 13.35 -2.35 3.28
CA THR A 112 11.93 -2.02 3.40
C THR A 112 11.05 -3.22 3.05
N GLY A 113 9.80 -3.13 3.37
CA GLY A 113 8.79 -4.14 3.03
C GLY A 113 7.40 -3.72 3.48
N ALA A 114 6.46 -4.66 3.36
CA ALA A 114 5.06 -4.48 3.74
C ALA A 114 4.24 -3.55 2.81
N ALA A 115 4.85 -2.68 2.02
CA ALA A 115 4.22 -1.86 1.00
C ALA A 115 5.20 -1.65 -0.16
N VAL A 116 4.68 -1.21 -1.30
CA VAL A 116 5.49 -0.93 -2.48
C VAL A 116 6.38 0.29 -2.23
N LEU A 117 7.66 0.19 -2.59
CA LEU A 117 8.59 1.30 -2.61
C LEU A 117 8.54 1.98 -3.99
N SER A 118 8.39 3.31 -4.03
CA SER A 118 8.51 4.02 -5.29
C SER A 118 9.98 4.14 -5.72
N PRO A 119 10.28 4.04 -7.03
CA PRO A 119 11.65 4.18 -7.53
C PRO A 119 12.29 5.51 -7.14
N GLU A 120 11.52 6.59 -7.15
CA GLU A 120 12.02 7.91 -6.78
C GLU A 120 12.39 8.01 -5.30
N LEU A 121 11.58 7.40 -4.40
CA LEU A 121 11.93 7.36 -2.98
C LEU A 121 13.19 6.54 -2.73
N ALA A 122 13.34 5.39 -3.40
CA ALA A 122 14.56 4.58 -3.33
C ALA A 122 15.78 5.39 -3.76
N ALA A 123 15.72 6.00 -4.95
CA ALA A 123 16.80 6.82 -5.50
C ALA A 123 17.09 8.06 -4.62
N ARG A 124 16.05 8.71 -4.09
CA ARG A 124 16.22 9.85 -3.17
C ARG A 124 16.90 9.44 -1.88
N PHE A 125 16.51 8.31 -1.29
CA PHE A 125 17.08 7.80 -0.05
C PHE A 125 18.55 7.46 -0.22
N GLU A 126 18.91 6.81 -1.34
CA GLU A 126 20.29 6.48 -1.69
C GLU A 126 21.13 7.74 -1.92
N ARG A 127 20.61 8.75 -2.65
CA ARG A 127 21.31 10.04 -2.84
C ARG A 127 21.56 10.78 -1.53
N LEU A 128 20.62 10.74 -0.57
CA LEU A 128 20.75 11.49 0.69
C LEU A 128 21.67 10.80 1.69
N PHE A 129 21.66 9.48 1.74
CA PHE A 129 22.27 8.72 2.83
C PHE A 129 23.33 7.72 2.37
N GLY A 130 23.50 7.51 1.07
CA GLY A 130 24.41 6.50 0.53
C GLY A 130 23.96 5.06 0.83
N LEU A 131 22.69 4.85 1.16
CA LEU A 131 22.11 3.56 1.56
C LEU A 131 21.19 3.04 0.45
N HIS A 132 21.57 1.96 -0.23
CA HIS A 132 20.69 1.24 -1.12
C HIS A 132 19.55 0.58 -0.33
N VAL A 133 18.29 0.74 -0.80
CA VAL A 133 17.11 0.22 -0.10
C VAL A 133 16.68 -1.11 -0.72
N HIS A 134 16.96 -2.20 -0.04
CA HIS A 134 16.54 -3.54 -0.42
C HIS A 134 15.06 -3.77 -0.07
N GLU A 135 14.32 -4.39 -0.99
CA GLU A 135 12.92 -4.71 -0.73
C GLU A 135 12.73 -6.18 -0.29
N SER A 136 11.66 -6.42 0.42
CA SER A 136 11.24 -7.77 0.84
C SER A 136 9.72 -7.90 0.80
N LEU A 137 9.22 -9.08 0.40
CA LEU A 137 7.81 -9.42 0.52
C LEU A 137 7.59 -10.19 1.80
N GLY A 138 6.51 -9.85 2.49
CA GLY A 138 6.04 -10.56 3.67
C GLY A 138 4.58 -10.29 3.93
N MET A 139 3.90 -11.26 4.49
CA MET A 139 2.49 -11.16 4.83
C MET A 139 2.18 -11.95 6.10
N THR A 140 1.06 -11.62 6.73
CA THR A 140 0.62 -12.30 7.95
C THR A 140 0.42 -13.79 7.71
N GLU A 141 -0.13 -14.18 6.59
CA GLU A 141 -0.41 -15.56 6.17
C GLU A 141 0.85 -16.44 6.01
N MET A 142 2.03 -15.80 5.99
CA MET A 142 3.34 -16.46 5.88
C MET A 142 4.25 -16.16 7.09
N ALA A 143 3.67 -15.81 8.22
CA ALA A 143 4.40 -15.51 9.45
C ALA A 143 5.50 -14.44 9.26
N GLY A 144 5.26 -13.45 8.42
CA GLY A 144 6.11 -12.29 8.22
C GLY A 144 6.79 -12.27 6.87
N ILE A 145 8.00 -12.78 6.75
CA ILE A 145 8.83 -12.65 5.55
C ILE A 145 8.72 -13.88 4.64
N SER A 146 8.68 -13.65 3.34
CA SER A 146 8.59 -14.67 2.29
C SER A 146 9.73 -14.59 1.30
N THR A 147 10.07 -13.38 0.85
CA THR A 147 11.22 -13.13 -0.01
C THR A 147 12.09 -12.04 0.57
N ILE A 148 13.36 -12.07 0.24
CA ILE A 148 14.35 -11.11 0.68
C ILE A 148 15.40 -10.90 -0.40
N THR A 149 15.86 -9.67 -0.55
CA THR A 149 17.08 -9.35 -1.28
C THR A 149 18.25 -9.40 -0.28
N PRO A 150 19.20 -10.35 -0.41
CA PRO A 150 20.32 -10.44 0.51
C PRO A 150 21.20 -9.20 0.49
N PRO A 151 21.97 -8.91 1.56
CA PRO A 151 22.98 -7.87 1.53
C PRO A 151 23.99 -8.07 0.38
N GLY A 152 24.34 -6.99 -0.31
CA GLY A 152 25.27 -7.01 -1.45
C GLY A 152 24.66 -7.53 -2.76
N VAL A 153 23.36 -7.79 -2.79
CA VAL A 153 22.63 -8.08 -4.03
C VAL A 153 21.65 -6.95 -4.29
N ASP A 154 21.98 -6.08 -5.23
CA ASP A 154 21.14 -4.96 -5.62
C ASP A 154 20.07 -5.41 -6.62
N GLY A 155 18.91 -4.74 -6.58
CA GLY A 155 17.81 -4.95 -7.52
C GLY A 155 17.09 -3.62 -7.80
N PRO A 156 16.35 -3.53 -8.90
CA PRO A 156 15.52 -2.36 -9.19
C PRO A 156 14.40 -2.23 -8.14
N ALA A 157 13.83 -1.05 -8.03
CA ALA A 157 12.64 -0.84 -7.20
C ALA A 157 11.49 -1.76 -7.65
N GLY A 158 10.84 -2.41 -6.69
CA GLY A 158 9.85 -3.46 -6.94
C GLY A 158 10.44 -4.88 -6.91
N CYS A 159 11.77 -5.04 -6.97
CA CYS A 159 12.43 -6.32 -6.80
C CYS A 159 12.47 -6.69 -5.32
N VAL A 160 11.70 -7.69 -4.92
CA VAL A 160 11.62 -8.19 -3.54
C VAL A 160 12.53 -9.40 -3.28
N GLY A 161 13.41 -9.72 -4.24
CA GLY A 161 14.45 -10.71 -4.10
C GLY A 161 14.00 -12.16 -4.27
N PHE A 162 14.65 -13.06 -3.54
CA PHE A 162 14.47 -14.50 -3.66
C PHE A 162 13.56 -15.05 -2.57
N PRO A 163 12.81 -16.13 -2.86
CA PRO A 163 12.09 -16.86 -1.80
C PRO A 163 13.08 -17.38 -0.76
N LEU A 164 12.67 -17.40 0.51
CA LEU A 164 13.48 -18.01 1.55
C LEU A 164 13.75 -19.51 1.24
N PRO A 165 14.84 -20.11 1.74
CA PRO A 165 15.13 -21.51 1.55
C PRO A 165 13.92 -22.42 1.84
N TYR A 166 13.74 -23.47 1.06
CA TYR A 166 12.61 -24.42 1.15
C TYR A 166 11.23 -23.86 0.80
N MET A 167 11.12 -22.62 0.33
CA MET A 167 9.89 -22.09 -0.24
C MET A 167 9.83 -22.36 -1.74
N GLN A 168 8.66 -22.73 -2.20
CA GLN A 168 8.34 -22.81 -3.62
C GLN A 168 7.50 -21.60 -4.00
N MET A 169 7.77 -21.03 -5.17
CA MET A 169 7.09 -19.86 -5.72
C MET A 169 6.75 -20.10 -7.18
N ARG A 170 5.56 -19.70 -7.62
CA ARG A 170 5.18 -19.70 -9.02
C ARG A 170 4.30 -18.50 -9.34
N ILE A 171 4.27 -18.12 -10.60
CA ILE A 171 3.39 -17.07 -11.13
C ILE A 171 2.34 -17.73 -12.00
N VAL A 172 1.07 -17.39 -11.78
CA VAL A 172 -0.05 -17.93 -12.56
C VAL A 172 -0.88 -16.83 -13.18
N ALA A 173 -1.54 -17.15 -14.30
CA ALA A 173 -2.49 -16.23 -14.92
C ALA A 173 -3.67 -15.96 -13.98
N LEU A 174 -4.32 -14.81 -14.17
CA LEU A 174 -5.60 -14.52 -13.54
C LEU A 174 -6.75 -15.14 -14.35
N ASP A 175 -7.80 -15.57 -13.64
CA ASP A 175 -9.10 -15.85 -14.25
C ASP A 175 -9.88 -14.56 -14.53
N GLU A 176 -11.06 -14.66 -15.15
CA GLU A 176 -11.94 -13.54 -15.46
C GLU A 176 -12.40 -12.74 -14.21
N SER A 177 -12.33 -13.36 -13.04
CA SER A 177 -12.69 -12.75 -11.75
C SER A 177 -11.49 -12.16 -11.02
N GLY A 178 -10.28 -12.20 -11.60
CA GLY A 178 -9.04 -11.71 -11.00
C GLY A 178 -8.45 -12.62 -9.92
N ASN A 179 -8.89 -13.89 -9.83
CA ASN A 179 -8.29 -14.88 -8.95
C ASN A 179 -7.19 -15.66 -9.68
N ALA A 180 -6.39 -16.45 -8.92
CA ALA A 180 -5.40 -17.33 -9.48
C ALA A 180 -6.05 -18.42 -10.35
N SER A 181 -5.56 -18.60 -11.58
CA SER A 181 -5.90 -19.73 -12.42
C SER A 181 -4.89 -20.87 -12.28
N ASP A 182 -5.14 -22.00 -12.94
CA ASP A 182 -4.22 -23.14 -12.94
C ASP A 182 -3.07 -23.02 -13.96
N ARG A 183 -3.05 -21.94 -14.77
CA ARG A 183 -2.07 -21.73 -15.83
C ARG A 183 -0.84 -21.03 -15.32
N ASP A 184 0.29 -21.74 -15.25
CA ASP A 184 1.59 -21.16 -14.96
C ASP A 184 2.04 -20.19 -16.07
N LEU A 185 2.73 -19.15 -15.65
CA LEU A 185 3.33 -18.16 -16.55
C LEU A 185 4.86 -18.33 -16.57
N PRO A 186 5.51 -18.17 -17.74
CA PRO A 186 6.96 -18.22 -17.84
C PRO A 186 7.60 -16.99 -17.16
N PRO A 187 8.92 -17.04 -16.88
CA PRO A 187 9.66 -15.88 -16.39
C PRO A 187 9.46 -14.64 -17.28
N GLY A 188 9.32 -13.48 -16.66
CA GLY A 188 9.07 -12.21 -17.32
C GLY A 188 7.58 -11.89 -17.54
N GLU A 189 6.67 -12.86 -17.46
CA GLU A 189 5.24 -12.61 -17.58
C GLU A 189 4.61 -12.32 -16.19
N GLN A 190 3.77 -11.29 -16.15
CA GLN A 190 3.09 -10.85 -14.93
C GLN A 190 1.85 -11.67 -14.64
N GLY A 191 1.70 -12.11 -13.38
CA GLY A 191 0.52 -12.81 -12.90
C GLY A 191 0.41 -12.80 -11.39
N MET A 192 -0.47 -13.65 -10.84
CA MET A 192 -0.64 -13.84 -9.40
C MET A 192 0.54 -14.62 -8.83
N VAL A 193 1.12 -14.08 -7.77
CA VAL A 193 2.19 -14.74 -7.02
C VAL A 193 1.60 -15.80 -6.08
N LEU A 194 2.06 -17.03 -6.19
CA LEU A 194 1.69 -18.13 -5.32
C LEU A 194 2.90 -18.66 -4.54
N PHE A 195 2.67 -19.06 -3.28
CA PHE A 195 3.69 -19.71 -2.46
C PHE A 195 3.21 -21.06 -1.90
N LYS A 196 4.15 -22.01 -1.81
CA LYS A 196 4.01 -23.24 -1.05
C LYS A 196 5.23 -23.39 -0.16
N SER A 197 5.03 -23.49 1.18
CA SER A 197 6.13 -23.24 2.10
C SER A 197 5.82 -23.73 3.52
N PRO A 198 6.84 -24.05 4.33
CA PRO A 198 6.68 -24.48 5.72
C PRO A 198 6.09 -23.43 6.65
N ASN A 199 6.16 -22.15 6.30
CA ASN A 199 5.67 -21.04 7.12
C ASN A 199 4.24 -20.58 6.77
N LEU A 200 3.53 -21.31 5.94
CA LEU A 200 2.13 -21.01 5.67
C LEU A 200 1.30 -21.14 6.95
N PHE A 201 0.38 -20.20 7.12
CA PHE A 201 -0.59 -20.26 8.21
C PHE A 201 -1.55 -21.46 8.06
N SER A 202 -2.19 -21.84 9.17
CA SER A 202 -3.17 -22.93 9.17
C SER A 202 -4.59 -22.50 8.76
N GLY A 203 -4.70 -21.36 8.10
CA GLY A 203 -5.95 -20.72 7.68
C GLY A 203 -6.41 -19.62 8.62
N PHE A 204 -7.46 -18.92 8.19
CA PHE A 204 -8.10 -17.89 9.00
C PHE A 204 -9.00 -18.46 10.09
N VAL A 205 -9.24 -17.67 11.14
CA VAL A 205 -10.16 -18.05 12.24
C VAL A 205 -11.58 -18.25 11.72
N ASP A 206 -12.04 -17.39 10.83
CA ASP A 206 -13.30 -17.55 10.11
C ASP A 206 -13.08 -18.48 8.89
N PRO A 207 -13.73 -19.67 8.84
CA PRO A 207 -13.61 -20.60 7.71
C PRO A 207 -14.04 -20.01 6.36
N ALA A 208 -14.99 -19.06 6.34
CA ALA A 208 -15.44 -18.42 5.12
C ALA A 208 -14.34 -17.62 4.43
N ASP A 209 -13.38 -17.13 5.20
CA ASP A 209 -12.22 -16.39 4.69
C ASP A 209 -11.19 -17.28 3.98
N ASN A 210 -11.25 -18.60 4.16
CA ASN A 210 -10.29 -19.55 3.60
C ASN A 210 -10.58 -19.92 2.13
N ALA A 211 -11.81 -19.73 1.67
CA ALA A 211 -12.26 -20.20 0.35
C ALA A 211 -11.42 -19.64 -0.83
N LYS A 212 -10.78 -18.48 -0.65
CA LYS A 212 -9.94 -17.82 -1.66
C LYS A 212 -8.47 -17.72 -1.26
N ALA A 213 -8.09 -18.29 -0.10
CA ALA A 213 -6.73 -18.19 0.39
C ALA A 213 -5.80 -19.21 -0.24
N PHE A 214 -6.33 -20.39 -0.57
CA PHE A 214 -5.55 -21.49 -1.11
C PHE A 214 -6.13 -22.00 -2.43
N THR A 215 -5.24 -22.39 -3.33
CA THR A 215 -5.59 -23.19 -4.51
C THR A 215 -5.94 -24.63 -4.11
N ALA A 216 -6.58 -25.39 -5.01
CA ALA A 216 -6.97 -26.78 -4.76
C ALA A 216 -5.75 -27.70 -4.45
N ASP A 217 -4.58 -27.39 -5.00
CA ASP A 217 -3.32 -28.09 -4.80
C ASP A 217 -2.47 -27.52 -3.64
N GLY A 218 -3.06 -26.63 -2.82
CA GLY A 218 -2.51 -26.18 -1.54
C GLY A 218 -1.49 -25.03 -1.62
N TRP A 219 -1.47 -24.25 -2.70
CA TRP A 219 -0.68 -23.04 -2.77
C TRP A 219 -1.46 -21.85 -2.15
N LEU A 220 -0.74 -21.01 -1.43
CA LEU A 220 -1.28 -19.75 -0.96
C LEU A 220 -1.39 -18.76 -2.13
N ALA A 221 -2.59 -18.27 -2.42
CA ALA A 221 -2.82 -17.16 -3.33
C ALA A 221 -2.63 -15.84 -2.58
N THR A 222 -1.51 -15.14 -2.86
CA THR A 222 -1.13 -13.94 -2.10
C THR A 222 -2.02 -12.73 -2.37
N GLY A 223 -2.63 -12.68 -3.56
CA GLY A 223 -3.30 -11.50 -4.08
C GLY A 223 -2.31 -10.43 -4.59
N ASP A 224 -1.01 -10.66 -4.47
CA ASP A 224 0.01 -9.79 -5.04
C ASP A 224 0.29 -10.21 -6.50
N LEU A 225 0.52 -9.23 -7.36
CA LEU A 225 0.89 -9.41 -8.76
C LEU A 225 2.37 -9.15 -8.96
N GLY A 226 2.98 -9.95 -9.82
CA GLY A 226 4.40 -9.84 -10.10
C GLY A 226 4.89 -10.83 -11.14
N TRP A 227 6.20 -10.86 -11.34
CA TRP A 227 6.87 -11.77 -12.26
C TRP A 227 8.22 -12.21 -11.70
N ILE A 228 8.72 -13.36 -12.15
CA ILE A 228 10.08 -13.81 -11.85
C ILE A 228 10.96 -13.36 -13.00
N ASP A 229 12.07 -12.67 -12.67
CA ASP A 229 13.04 -12.24 -13.68
C ASP A 229 14.02 -13.36 -14.11
N GLY A 230 14.92 -13.03 -15.04
CA GLY A 230 15.92 -13.98 -15.55
C GLY A 230 16.93 -14.48 -14.52
N ASP A 231 17.09 -13.79 -13.40
CA ASP A 231 17.94 -14.18 -12.27
C ASP A 231 17.19 -14.98 -11.21
N GLY A 232 15.89 -15.22 -11.39
CA GLY A 232 15.03 -15.93 -10.43
C GLY A 232 14.50 -15.07 -9.29
N ARG A 233 14.60 -13.72 -9.38
CA ARG A 233 14.10 -12.79 -8.37
C ARG A 233 12.63 -12.45 -8.63
N LEU A 234 11.87 -12.30 -7.56
CA LEU A 234 10.48 -11.82 -7.63
C LEU A 234 10.47 -10.29 -7.74
N ASN A 235 9.74 -9.79 -8.72
CA ASN A 235 9.42 -8.39 -8.89
C ASN A 235 7.91 -8.20 -8.72
N LEU A 236 7.50 -7.20 -7.92
CA LEU A 236 6.07 -6.93 -7.66
C LEU A 236 5.60 -5.73 -8.48
N SER A 237 4.43 -5.85 -9.06
CA SER A 237 3.72 -4.74 -9.69
C SER A 237 2.66 -4.13 -8.76
N GLY A 238 1.83 -4.93 -8.12
CA GLY A 238 0.75 -4.42 -7.28
C GLY A 238 -0.10 -5.52 -6.66
N ARG A 239 -1.39 -5.25 -6.47
CA ARG A 239 -2.36 -6.22 -5.94
C ARG A 239 -3.53 -6.39 -6.88
N SER A 240 -4.00 -7.62 -7.08
CA SER A 240 -5.14 -7.90 -7.96
C SER A 240 -6.40 -7.13 -7.54
N LYS A 241 -6.67 -7.01 -6.24
CA LYS A 241 -7.82 -6.25 -5.69
C LYS A 241 -7.68 -4.73 -5.79
N ASP A 242 -6.49 -4.22 -6.08
CA ASP A 242 -6.21 -2.79 -6.19
C ASP A 242 -6.17 -2.33 -7.66
N LEU A 243 -6.24 -3.26 -8.61
CA LEU A 243 -6.38 -2.93 -10.04
C LEU A 243 -7.60 -2.02 -10.23
N ILE A 244 -7.43 -1.01 -11.07
CA ILE A 244 -8.49 -0.09 -11.48
C ILE A 244 -9.10 -0.67 -12.77
N ILE A 245 -10.37 -1.03 -12.73
CA ILE A 245 -11.04 -1.70 -13.85
C ILE A 245 -11.80 -0.67 -14.69
N ARG A 246 -11.13 -0.18 -15.73
CA ARG A 246 -11.70 0.80 -16.65
C ARG A 246 -12.08 0.17 -17.99
N SER A 247 -13.37 0.07 -18.28
CA SER A 247 -13.89 -0.49 -19.55
C SER A 247 -13.27 -1.86 -19.91
N GLY A 248 -13.05 -2.72 -18.90
CA GLY A 248 -12.42 -4.02 -19.04
C GLY A 248 -10.89 -4.03 -19.03
N HIS A 249 -10.22 -2.88 -19.01
CA HIS A 249 -8.77 -2.79 -18.83
C HIS A 249 -8.41 -2.86 -17.34
N ASN A 250 -7.52 -3.77 -17.00
CA ASN A 250 -6.94 -3.90 -15.66
C ASN A 250 -5.73 -2.98 -15.54
N ILE A 251 -5.92 -1.80 -14.97
CA ILE A 251 -4.89 -0.78 -14.81
C ILE A 251 -4.18 -0.99 -13.47
N ASP A 252 -2.86 -1.16 -13.51
CA ASP A 252 -2.04 -1.20 -12.30
C ASP A 252 -1.88 0.21 -11.73
N PRO A 253 -2.36 0.49 -10.49
CA PRO A 253 -2.20 1.78 -9.84
C PRO A 253 -0.73 2.22 -9.73
N LYS A 254 0.20 1.27 -9.64
CA LYS A 254 1.64 1.55 -9.49
C LYS A 254 2.20 2.37 -10.63
N VAL A 255 1.77 2.13 -11.85
CA VAL A 255 2.21 2.91 -13.04
C VAL A 255 1.89 4.40 -12.86
N ILE A 256 0.74 4.71 -12.29
CA ILE A 256 0.29 6.09 -12.03
C ILE A 256 1.01 6.66 -10.80
N GLU A 257 1.16 5.86 -9.76
CA GLU A 257 1.83 6.23 -8.51
C GLU A 257 3.32 6.54 -8.73
N ASP A 258 4.02 5.72 -9.51
CA ASP A 258 5.43 5.95 -9.87
C ASP A 258 5.58 7.22 -10.72
N ALA A 259 4.67 7.46 -11.67
CA ALA A 259 4.67 8.65 -12.50
C ALA A 259 4.48 9.93 -11.68
N LEU A 260 3.51 9.97 -10.75
CA LEU A 260 3.27 11.14 -9.90
C LEU A 260 4.32 11.27 -8.80
N GLY A 261 4.79 10.15 -8.23
CA GLY A 261 5.82 10.10 -7.19
C GLY A 261 7.16 10.70 -7.63
N ALA A 262 7.42 10.76 -8.94
CA ALA A 262 8.58 11.45 -9.50
C ALA A 262 8.50 12.98 -9.45
N HIS A 263 7.35 13.56 -9.07
CA HIS A 263 7.23 15.02 -8.95
C HIS A 263 7.88 15.50 -7.64
N PRO A 264 8.80 16.50 -7.68
CA PRO A 264 9.60 16.91 -6.52
C PRO A 264 8.78 17.45 -5.35
N ALA A 265 7.59 17.99 -5.59
CA ALA A 265 6.68 18.48 -4.56
C ALA A 265 5.84 17.37 -3.90
N VAL A 266 5.82 16.14 -4.42
CA VAL A 266 4.99 15.04 -3.91
C VAL A 266 5.74 14.24 -2.84
N GLN A 267 5.10 14.07 -1.69
CA GLN A 267 5.64 13.25 -0.59
C GLN A 267 5.13 11.82 -0.66
N LEU A 268 3.81 11.65 -0.75
CA LEU A 268 3.14 10.37 -0.88
C LEU A 268 2.02 10.50 -1.91
N CYS A 269 1.78 9.44 -2.68
CA CYS A 269 0.62 9.36 -3.55
C CYS A 269 0.05 7.95 -3.60
N ALA A 270 -1.22 7.85 -3.96
CA ALA A 270 -1.89 6.58 -4.18
C ALA A 270 -3.01 6.74 -5.20
N ALA A 271 -3.02 5.86 -6.19
CA ALA A 271 -4.05 5.80 -7.22
C ALA A 271 -5.13 4.79 -6.86
N VAL A 272 -6.38 5.18 -7.12
CA VAL A 272 -7.56 4.33 -6.92
C VAL A 272 -8.58 4.55 -8.05
N GLY A 273 -9.49 3.60 -8.21
CA GLY A 273 -10.65 3.75 -9.10
C GLY A 273 -11.72 4.64 -8.44
N ALA A 274 -12.13 5.70 -9.12
CA ALA A 274 -13.38 6.42 -8.83
C ALA A 274 -14.52 5.79 -9.63
N PRO A 275 -15.70 5.55 -9.03
CA PRO A 275 -16.82 4.95 -9.75
C PRO A 275 -17.28 5.82 -10.91
N ASP A 276 -17.54 5.17 -12.06
CA ASP A 276 -18.02 5.80 -13.28
C ASP A 276 -19.12 4.96 -13.92
N ALA A 277 -20.22 5.58 -14.32
CA ALA A 277 -21.39 4.89 -14.85
C ALA A 277 -21.15 4.18 -16.19
N TYR A 278 -20.18 4.64 -16.99
CA TYR A 278 -19.87 4.11 -18.31
C TYR A 278 -18.64 3.19 -18.30
N ALA A 279 -17.56 3.65 -17.67
CA ALA A 279 -16.28 2.95 -17.69
C ALA A 279 -16.11 1.95 -16.52
N GLY A 280 -17.06 1.91 -15.57
CA GLY A 280 -16.94 1.18 -14.33
C GLY A 280 -16.10 1.98 -13.32
N GLU A 281 -14.81 2.16 -13.61
CA GLU A 281 -13.91 3.00 -12.80
C GLU A 281 -13.08 3.94 -13.67
N LEU A 282 -12.73 5.09 -13.11
CA LEU A 282 -11.76 6.02 -13.69
C LEU A 282 -10.59 6.21 -12.71
N PRO A 283 -9.35 6.19 -13.20
CA PRO A 283 -8.18 6.41 -12.34
C PRO A 283 -8.18 7.83 -11.75
N VAL A 284 -8.05 7.93 -10.44
CA VAL A 284 -7.82 9.18 -9.71
C VAL A 284 -6.67 8.98 -8.74
N VAL A 285 -5.94 10.05 -8.43
CA VAL A 285 -4.76 9.96 -7.56
C VAL A 285 -4.90 10.93 -6.40
N PHE A 286 -4.68 10.46 -5.20
CA PHE A 286 -4.53 11.30 -4.01
C PHE A 286 -3.05 11.52 -3.74
N ALA A 287 -2.68 12.75 -3.39
CA ALA A 287 -1.31 13.12 -3.09
C ALA A 287 -1.21 13.98 -1.84
N THR A 288 -0.11 13.83 -1.10
CA THR A 288 0.34 14.79 -0.09
C THR A 288 1.61 15.46 -0.58
N LEU A 289 1.82 16.71 -0.21
CA LEU A 289 3.00 17.45 -0.61
C LEU A 289 4.10 17.40 0.44
N VAL A 290 5.34 17.53 -0.01
CA VAL A 290 6.49 17.73 0.87
C VAL A 290 6.29 19.02 1.70
N PRO A 291 6.58 19.03 2.99
CA PRO A 291 6.45 20.23 3.82
C PRO A 291 7.14 21.45 3.20
N GLY A 292 6.38 22.54 3.03
CA GLY A 292 6.85 23.78 2.42
C GLY A 292 6.83 23.80 0.88
N ALA A 293 6.55 22.68 0.23
CA ALA A 293 6.35 22.66 -1.22
C ALA A 293 4.92 23.06 -1.60
N SER A 294 4.74 23.59 -2.82
CA SER A 294 3.44 23.90 -3.41
C SER A 294 3.38 23.37 -4.85
N ALA A 295 2.25 22.82 -5.22
CA ALA A 295 1.91 22.44 -6.59
C ALA A 295 0.39 22.42 -6.72
N THR A 296 -0.13 22.78 -7.87
CA THR A 296 -1.57 22.73 -8.14
C THR A 296 -1.99 21.33 -8.60
N GLU A 297 -3.25 20.96 -8.40
CA GLU A 297 -3.80 19.68 -8.87
C GLU A 297 -3.67 19.53 -10.40
N ASP A 298 -3.85 20.63 -11.16
CA ASP A 298 -3.71 20.66 -12.62
C ASP A 298 -2.25 20.45 -13.07
N GLU A 299 -1.28 21.05 -12.38
CA GLU A 299 0.14 20.84 -12.63
C GLU A 299 0.54 19.37 -12.40
N LEU A 300 0.11 18.82 -11.27
CA LEU A 300 0.36 17.41 -10.93
C LEU A 300 -0.32 16.46 -11.92
N LEU A 301 -1.53 16.77 -12.35
CA LEU A 301 -2.26 16.00 -13.36
C LEU A 301 -1.53 15.99 -14.70
N ALA A 302 -1.13 17.18 -15.20
CA ALA A 302 -0.39 17.32 -16.45
C ALA A 302 0.97 16.57 -16.38
N PHE A 303 1.68 16.71 -15.27
CA PHE A 303 2.96 16.03 -15.03
C PHE A 303 2.80 14.51 -15.10
N THR A 304 1.76 13.98 -14.43
CA THR A 304 1.49 12.52 -14.39
C THR A 304 1.06 12.01 -15.76
N ALA A 305 0.13 12.69 -16.41
CA ALA A 305 -0.40 12.29 -17.72
C ALA A 305 0.66 12.26 -18.83
N ALA A 306 1.71 13.11 -18.72
CA ALA A 306 2.83 13.11 -19.65
C ALA A 306 3.79 11.91 -19.47
N ARG A 307 3.75 11.21 -18.33
CA ARG A 307 4.63 10.08 -17.95
C ARG A 307 3.95 8.72 -17.96
N VAL A 308 2.63 8.71 -18.05
CA VAL A 308 1.86 7.48 -18.20
C VAL A 308 1.62 7.23 -19.68
N ASP A 309 2.27 6.22 -20.25
CA ASP A 309 2.20 5.91 -21.67
C ASP A 309 0.85 5.30 -22.06
N GLU A 310 0.30 4.44 -21.21
CA GLU A 310 -0.95 3.76 -21.43
C GLU A 310 -2.15 4.70 -21.30
N ALA A 311 -2.84 4.98 -22.40
CA ALA A 311 -3.93 5.97 -22.43
C ALA A 311 -5.08 5.68 -21.45
N PRO A 312 -5.54 4.42 -21.22
CA PRO A 312 -6.55 4.12 -20.19
C PRO A 312 -6.08 4.42 -18.76
N ALA A 313 -4.78 4.29 -18.50
CA ALA A 313 -4.20 4.50 -17.17
C ALA A 313 -4.00 5.98 -16.82
N LYS A 314 -4.08 6.90 -17.79
CA LYS A 314 -3.96 8.34 -17.51
C LYS A 314 -5.03 8.79 -16.52
N PRO A 315 -4.62 9.38 -15.37
CA PRO A 315 -5.58 9.77 -14.34
C PRO A 315 -6.51 10.87 -14.83
N LYS A 316 -7.72 10.91 -14.29
CA LYS A 316 -8.72 11.94 -14.58
C LYS A 316 -8.57 13.16 -13.68
N SER A 317 -8.04 12.95 -12.46
CA SER A 317 -7.74 14.02 -11.53
C SER A 317 -6.61 13.60 -10.58
N VAL A 318 -5.87 14.58 -10.12
CA VAL A 318 -5.02 14.49 -8.93
C VAL A 318 -5.69 15.31 -7.84
N ILE A 319 -5.74 14.79 -6.63
CA ILE A 319 -6.41 15.40 -5.48
C ILE A 319 -5.35 15.58 -4.39
N VAL A 320 -5.05 16.80 -4.04
CA VAL A 320 -4.12 17.11 -2.95
C VAL A 320 -4.89 17.07 -1.63
N ILE A 321 -4.39 16.25 -0.69
CA ILE A 321 -4.94 16.09 0.65
C ILE A 321 -3.86 16.42 1.69
N GLU A 322 -4.29 16.91 2.86
CA GLU A 322 -3.38 17.27 3.93
C GLU A 322 -2.73 16.02 4.57
N ASN A 323 -3.53 14.98 4.80
CA ASN A 323 -3.09 13.76 5.47
C ASN A 323 -3.48 12.53 4.64
N MET A 324 -2.49 11.70 4.31
CA MET A 324 -2.74 10.42 3.65
C MET A 324 -3.35 9.44 4.65
N PRO A 325 -4.50 8.82 4.36
CA PRO A 325 -5.06 7.77 5.20
C PRO A 325 -4.09 6.59 5.35
N MET A 326 -3.84 6.19 6.59
CA MET A 326 -2.85 5.17 6.92
C MET A 326 -3.42 4.08 7.82
N THR A 327 -2.97 2.85 7.60
CA THR A 327 -3.21 1.76 8.55
C THR A 327 -2.37 1.93 9.82
N ASN A 328 -2.73 1.20 10.90
CA ASN A 328 -1.95 1.20 12.14
C ASN A 328 -0.50 0.72 12.00
N VAL A 329 -0.17 0.10 10.86
CA VAL A 329 1.20 -0.37 10.55
C VAL A 329 1.93 0.55 9.56
N GLY A 330 1.36 1.72 9.24
CA GLY A 330 2.00 2.72 8.39
C GLY A 330 1.91 2.44 6.89
N LYS A 331 0.92 1.66 6.43
CA LYS A 331 0.61 1.48 5.00
C LYS A 331 -0.48 2.43 4.57
N ILE A 332 -0.42 2.93 3.33
CA ILE A 332 -1.52 3.72 2.75
C ILE A 332 -2.80 2.87 2.74
N TYR A 333 -3.89 3.46 3.24
CA TYR A 333 -5.17 2.79 3.37
C TYR A 333 -6.08 3.10 2.17
N LYS A 334 -5.84 2.40 1.06
CA LYS A 334 -6.58 2.59 -0.21
C LYS A 334 -8.11 2.44 -0.10
N PRO A 335 -8.69 1.59 0.77
CA PRO A 335 -10.14 1.55 0.93
C PRO A 335 -10.77 2.90 1.31
N GLU A 336 -10.14 3.66 2.20
CA GLU A 336 -10.57 5.02 2.54
C GLU A 336 -10.50 5.97 1.34
N LEU A 337 -9.40 5.90 0.58
CA LEU A 337 -9.24 6.71 -0.63
C LEU A 337 -10.31 6.40 -1.69
N ARG A 338 -10.71 5.12 -1.83
CA ARG A 338 -11.82 4.74 -2.71
C ARG A 338 -13.15 5.34 -2.22
N ALA A 339 -13.40 5.31 -0.91
CA ALA A 339 -14.59 5.93 -0.33
C ALA A 339 -14.60 7.45 -0.53
N MET A 340 -13.45 8.11 -0.37
CA MET A 340 -13.28 9.54 -0.67
C MET A 340 -13.53 9.84 -2.15
N ALA A 341 -12.99 9.03 -3.06
CA ALA A 341 -13.20 9.18 -4.50
C ALA A 341 -14.68 9.01 -4.86
N ALA A 342 -15.34 7.97 -4.34
CA ALA A 342 -16.76 7.74 -4.53
C ALA A 342 -17.62 8.90 -3.98
N SER A 343 -17.27 9.42 -2.79
CA SER A 343 -17.97 10.57 -2.20
C SER A 343 -17.87 11.83 -3.07
N ARG A 344 -16.73 12.06 -3.72
CA ARG A 344 -16.57 13.20 -4.65
C ARG A 344 -17.44 13.05 -5.90
N VAL A 345 -17.53 11.83 -6.46
CA VAL A 345 -18.40 11.54 -7.61
C VAL A 345 -19.87 11.76 -7.23
N VAL A 346 -20.30 11.23 -6.08
CA VAL A 346 -21.66 11.40 -5.56
C VAL A 346 -21.94 12.88 -5.29
N ALA A 347 -21.01 13.61 -4.68
CA ALA A 347 -21.18 15.04 -4.41
C ALA A 347 -21.34 15.88 -5.71
N ALA A 348 -20.61 15.54 -6.77
CA ALA A 348 -20.75 16.17 -8.06
C ALA A 348 -22.14 15.91 -8.68
N ALA A 349 -22.62 14.67 -8.64
CA ALA A 349 -23.96 14.30 -9.12
C ALA A 349 -25.07 15.00 -8.32
N VAL A 350 -24.94 15.04 -6.99
CA VAL A 350 -25.88 15.78 -6.10
C VAL A 350 -25.87 17.28 -6.42
N ALA A 351 -24.69 17.88 -6.61
CA ALA A 351 -24.56 19.29 -6.95
C ALA A 351 -25.23 19.64 -8.30
N GLN A 352 -25.10 18.74 -9.29
CA GLN A 352 -25.79 18.88 -10.58
C GLN A 352 -27.31 18.86 -10.40
N VAL A 353 -27.86 17.88 -9.69
CA VAL A 353 -29.31 17.76 -9.42
C VAL A 353 -29.82 19.00 -8.69
N CYS A 354 -29.08 19.50 -7.67
CA CYS A 354 -29.42 20.70 -6.94
C CYS A 354 -29.42 21.95 -7.86
N GLY A 355 -28.43 22.05 -8.76
CA GLY A 355 -28.37 23.12 -9.75
C GLY A 355 -29.57 23.15 -10.69
N GLU A 356 -29.97 21.98 -11.19
CA GLU A 356 -31.15 21.82 -12.06
C GLU A 356 -32.47 22.13 -11.35
N LEU A 357 -32.54 21.96 -10.02
CA LEU A 357 -33.70 22.31 -9.18
C LEU A 357 -33.63 23.74 -8.66
N GLY A 358 -32.60 24.51 -8.97
CA GLY A 358 -32.43 25.89 -8.52
C GLY A 358 -32.27 26.04 -7.00
N MET A 359 -31.70 25.03 -6.33
CA MET A 359 -31.55 25.02 -4.88
C MET A 359 -30.44 25.96 -4.40
N ASP A 360 -30.73 26.67 -3.31
CA ASP A 360 -29.72 27.46 -2.61
C ASP A 360 -28.60 26.59 -2.03
N ALA A 361 -27.37 27.12 -1.98
CA ALA A 361 -26.21 26.40 -1.48
C ALA A 361 -26.38 25.90 -0.03
N ALA A 362 -27.10 26.64 0.81
CA ALA A 362 -27.37 26.31 2.20
C ALA A 362 -28.33 25.11 2.38
N ALA A 363 -29.16 24.82 1.38
CA ALA A 363 -30.14 23.72 1.39
C ALA A 363 -29.62 22.45 0.69
N ARG A 364 -28.37 22.43 0.21
CA ARG A 364 -27.80 21.28 -0.49
C ARG A 364 -27.56 20.11 0.45
N PRO A 365 -27.85 18.86 0.01
CA PRO A 365 -27.55 17.68 0.76
C PRO A 365 -26.08 17.54 1.15
N ARG A 366 -25.85 16.94 2.31
CA ARG A 366 -24.49 16.59 2.75
C ARG A 366 -24.13 15.20 2.22
N VAL A 367 -22.92 15.09 1.66
CA VAL A 367 -22.38 13.83 1.17
C VAL A 367 -21.22 13.42 2.06
N GLY A 368 -21.23 12.17 2.50
CA GLY A 368 -20.17 11.56 3.28
C GLY A 368 -20.12 10.07 3.02
N HIS A 369 -19.22 9.34 3.67
CA HIS A 369 -19.16 7.89 3.56
C HIS A 369 -19.24 7.24 4.95
N GLU A 370 -19.83 6.06 5.00
CA GLU A 370 -19.87 5.19 6.18
C GLU A 370 -18.98 3.97 5.89
N GLY A 371 -17.78 3.99 6.50
CA GLY A 371 -16.78 2.98 6.21
C GLY A 371 -16.34 2.99 4.73
N GLU A 372 -15.92 1.83 4.23
CA GLU A 372 -15.24 1.68 2.95
C GLU A 372 -16.17 1.48 1.74
N ARG A 373 -17.46 1.27 1.96
CA ARG A 373 -18.36 0.70 0.93
C ARG A 373 -19.67 1.41 0.73
N LEU A 374 -19.95 2.44 1.51
CA LEU A 374 -21.23 3.13 1.48
C LEU A 374 -21.03 4.64 1.47
N VAL A 375 -21.57 5.30 0.45
CA VAL A 375 -21.69 6.76 0.44
C VAL A 375 -23.10 7.15 0.85
N GLU A 376 -23.22 8.02 1.85
CA GLU A 376 -24.48 8.56 2.32
C GLU A 376 -24.72 9.97 1.79
N VAL A 377 -25.93 10.20 1.33
CA VAL A 377 -26.46 11.53 0.99
C VAL A 377 -27.54 11.87 1.98
N ARG A 378 -27.34 12.92 2.77
CA ARG A 378 -28.31 13.38 3.78
C ARG A 378 -28.99 14.65 3.31
N ILE A 379 -30.30 14.56 3.09
CA ILE A 379 -31.16 15.67 2.73
C ILE A 379 -31.81 16.20 4.02
N ASP A 380 -31.60 17.48 4.31
CA ASP A 380 -32.34 18.18 5.35
C ASP A 380 -33.73 18.54 4.80
N ALA A 381 -34.76 17.82 5.28
CA ALA A 381 -36.14 17.98 4.81
C ALA A 381 -36.66 19.38 5.09
N ALA A 382 -36.29 20.01 6.22
CA ALA A 382 -36.71 21.34 6.57
C ALA A 382 -36.08 22.39 5.64
N ALA A 383 -34.80 22.25 5.32
CA ALA A 383 -34.09 23.13 4.40
C ALA A 383 -34.53 22.95 2.93
N ALA A 384 -34.80 21.70 2.53
CA ALA A 384 -35.28 21.39 1.17
C ALA A 384 -36.77 21.74 0.95
N GLY A 385 -37.55 21.78 2.02
CA GLY A 385 -38.97 22.15 1.97
C GLY A 385 -39.78 21.30 0.98
N ALA A 386 -40.58 21.94 0.12
CA ALA A 386 -41.41 21.26 -0.88
C ALA A 386 -40.60 20.45 -1.92
N LEU A 387 -39.31 20.70 -2.07
CA LEU A 387 -38.45 20.02 -3.02
C LEU A 387 -37.87 18.69 -2.47
N ALA A 388 -38.00 18.38 -1.16
CA ALA A 388 -37.35 17.26 -0.52
C ALA A 388 -37.61 15.91 -1.22
N ALA A 389 -38.86 15.59 -1.53
CA ALA A 389 -39.22 14.33 -2.21
C ALA A 389 -38.72 14.27 -3.65
N ALA A 390 -38.86 15.35 -4.42
CA ALA A 390 -38.34 15.43 -5.79
C ALA A 390 -36.82 15.36 -5.83
N LEU A 391 -36.15 15.99 -4.87
CA LEU A 391 -34.70 15.96 -4.70
C LEU A 391 -34.22 14.54 -4.42
N GLN A 392 -34.85 13.85 -3.45
CA GLN A 392 -34.52 12.46 -3.14
C GLN A 392 -34.64 11.57 -4.37
N GLN A 393 -35.78 11.58 -5.05
CA GLN A 393 -36.02 10.77 -6.23
C GLN A 393 -35.01 11.05 -7.36
N ARG A 394 -34.68 12.31 -7.62
CA ARG A 394 -33.71 12.69 -8.67
C ARG A 394 -32.29 12.30 -8.30
N ILE A 395 -31.91 12.44 -7.04
CA ILE A 395 -30.58 11.99 -6.57
C ILE A 395 -30.49 10.46 -6.70
N GLU A 396 -31.48 9.70 -6.22
CA GLU A 396 -31.50 8.24 -6.35
C GLU A 396 -31.38 7.80 -7.82
N ALA A 397 -32.10 8.46 -8.74
CA ALA A 397 -32.02 8.19 -10.17
C ALA A 397 -30.63 8.53 -10.75
N ALA A 398 -30.02 9.62 -10.33
CA ALA A 398 -28.69 10.02 -10.79
C ALA A 398 -27.58 9.10 -10.28
N LEU A 399 -27.74 8.51 -9.09
CA LEU A 399 -26.76 7.61 -8.48
C LEU A 399 -26.94 6.14 -8.88
N ALA A 400 -28.11 5.73 -9.36
CA ALA A 400 -28.42 4.36 -9.72
C ALA A 400 -27.45 3.71 -10.73
N PRO A 401 -26.88 4.42 -11.74
CA PRO A 401 -25.93 3.84 -12.67
C PRO A 401 -24.52 3.61 -12.10
N LEU A 402 -24.21 4.15 -10.92
CA LEU A 402 -22.85 4.05 -10.36
C LEU A 402 -22.59 2.66 -9.79
N PRO A 403 -21.42 2.06 -10.05
CA PRO A 403 -21.05 0.75 -9.53
C PRO A 403 -20.60 0.82 -8.05
N PHE A 404 -21.35 1.55 -7.23
CA PHE A 404 -21.04 1.80 -5.82
C PHE A 404 -22.33 1.86 -4.98
N LYS A 405 -22.26 1.41 -3.71
CA LYS A 405 -23.42 1.47 -2.83
C LYS A 405 -23.65 2.89 -2.33
N THR A 406 -24.84 3.39 -2.56
CA THR A 406 -25.30 4.71 -2.08
C THR A 406 -26.54 4.56 -1.21
N ARG A 407 -26.71 5.48 -0.26
CA ARG A 407 -27.91 5.59 0.58
C ARG A 407 -28.31 7.04 0.64
N VAL A 408 -29.55 7.32 0.26
CA VAL A 408 -30.14 8.66 0.38
C VAL A 408 -31.06 8.67 1.58
N LEU A 409 -30.82 9.57 2.52
CA LEU A 409 -31.58 9.73 3.75
C LEU A 409 -32.20 11.13 3.77
N THR A 410 -33.48 11.20 4.10
CA THR A 410 -34.21 12.47 4.31
C THR A 410 -34.65 12.53 5.77
N GLY A 411 -34.23 13.55 6.49
CA GLY A 411 -34.53 13.72 7.92
C GLY A 411 -34.64 15.17 8.35
#